data_59c41f036fce1dac4624e76862a90f76
#
_entry.id   59c41f036fce1dac4624e76862a90f76
#
_cell.length_a   1.000
_cell.length_b   1.000
_cell.length_c   1.000
_cell.angle_alpha   90.00
_cell.angle_beta   90.00
_cell.angle_gamma   90.00
#
_symmetry.space_group_name_H-M   'P 1'
#
loop_
_entity.id
_entity.type
_entity.pdbx_description
1 polymer ?
#
loop_
_entity_poly.entity_id
_entity_poly.type
_entity_poly.pdbx_seq_one_letter_code
_entity_poly.pdbx_strand_id
1 'polypeptide(L)'
;MSPEQSSDSNKLQLSFRQKLSILLSFSKDKVVEQIQCVWFVLAYMILFQLLILGLPIVYATMIGVGISIVIVGLAFFMEGLRLGLMPLGEVLGSTLPRKKVFGIPCLPMSLAFGFVLGVFATFAEPAIAVLQQAGAAVRPDQAPLLYTLLNPYSQSLVVYVGIGVGIAVMLGVLRFYKSWSLKPFIYAGVLTLSAITLYFQFEPSGTLSPVLGLAWDCGAVTTGPVTVPLVLALGIGVCRIVSTGGSSNT
;
A
#
# COMPACT_ATOMS: atom_id res chain seq x y z
N MET A 1 -52.86 -22.45 9.84
CA MET A 1 -51.98 -22.75 10.98
C MET A 1 -50.62 -23.11 10.41
N SER A 2 -49.78 -22.11 10.25
CA SER A 2 -48.39 -22.26 9.76
C SER A 2 -47.47 -22.23 10.98
N PRO A 3 -46.54 -23.17 11.16
CA PRO A 3 -45.60 -23.08 12.24
C PRO A 3 -44.52 -22.04 11.88
N GLU A 4 -44.41 -21.00 12.67
CA GLU A 4 -43.28 -20.11 12.72
C GLU A 4 -42.01 -20.93 13.03
N GLN A 5 -41.14 -21.05 12.06
CA GLN A 5 -39.75 -21.47 12.30
C GLN A 5 -39.04 -20.35 13.06
N SER A 6 -38.98 -20.49 14.36
CA SER A 6 -38.07 -19.71 15.23
C SER A 6 -36.64 -19.96 14.76
N SER A 7 -36.09 -18.98 14.08
CA SER A 7 -34.64 -18.86 13.85
C SER A 7 -33.96 -18.58 15.19
N ASP A 8 -33.76 -19.64 15.95
CA ASP A 8 -32.95 -19.60 17.17
C ASP A 8 -31.48 -19.46 16.72
N SER A 9 -31.04 -18.22 16.65
CA SER A 9 -29.63 -17.90 16.45
C SER A 9 -28.88 -18.41 17.65
N ASN A 10 -28.36 -19.62 17.53
CA ASN A 10 -27.51 -20.29 18.51
C ASN A 10 -26.24 -19.47 18.73
N LYS A 11 -26.36 -18.39 19.53
CA LYS A 11 -25.23 -17.60 20.00
C LYS A 11 -24.39 -18.52 20.89
N LEU A 12 -23.35 -19.11 20.31
CA LEU A 12 -22.34 -19.86 21.04
C LEU A 12 -21.87 -19.01 22.24
N GLN A 13 -22.38 -19.33 23.42
CA GLN A 13 -21.94 -18.70 24.67
C GLN A 13 -20.59 -19.30 25.06
N LEU A 14 -19.54 -18.79 24.40
CA LEU A 14 -18.17 -19.14 24.71
C LEU A 14 -17.80 -18.58 26.09
N SER A 15 -17.28 -19.44 26.96
CA SER A 15 -16.71 -19.02 28.23
C SER A 15 -15.57 -18.02 28.00
N PHE A 16 -15.34 -17.09 28.93
CA PHE A 16 -14.26 -16.11 28.86
C PHE A 16 -12.89 -16.76 28.59
N ARG A 17 -12.61 -17.92 29.18
CA ARG A 17 -11.38 -18.69 28.93
C ARG A 17 -11.29 -19.20 27.50
N GLN A 18 -12.39 -19.65 26.91
CA GLN A 18 -12.44 -20.10 25.53
C GLN A 18 -12.22 -18.91 24.53
N LYS A 19 -12.85 -17.77 24.82
CA LYS A 19 -12.63 -16.55 24.03
C LYS A 19 -11.17 -16.10 24.08
N LEU A 20 -10.57 -16.12 25.27
CA LEU A 20 -9.17 -15.75 25.47
C LEU A 20 -8.21 -16.73 24.75
N SER A 21 -8.48 -18.04 24.86
CA SER A 21 -7.68 -19.06 24.16
C SER A 21 -7.73 -18.92 22.66
N ILE A 22 -8.92 -18.66 22.07
CA ILE A 22 -9.09 -18.43 20.64
C ILE A 22 -8.34 -17.16 20.22
N LEU A 23 -8.47 -16.08 21.01
CA LEU A 23 -7.79 -14.82 20.72
C LEU A 23 -6.26 -14.96 20.76
N LEU A 24 -5.74 -15.67 21.78
CA LEU A 24 -4.30 -15.90 21.91
C LEU A 24 -3.75 -16.79 20.79
N SER A 25 -4.48 -17.85 20.41
CA SER A 25 -4.09 -18.71 19.29
C SER A 25 -4.06 -17.91 17.98
N PHE A 26 -5.12 -17.15 17.71
CA PHE A 26 -5.21 -16.30 16.53
C PHE A 26 -4.08 -15.25 16.48
N SER A 27 -3.82 -14.56 17.61
CA SER A 27 -2.74 -13.57 17.70
C SER A 27 -1.37 -14.20 17.48
N LYS A 28 -1.14 -15.41 18.03
CA LYS A 28 0.10 -16.17 17.85
C LYS A 28 0.34 -16.48 16.37
N ASP A 29 -0.68 -17.00 15.68
CA ASP A 29 -0.56 -17.35 14.24
C ASP A 29 -0.23 -16.12 13.41
N LYS A 30 -0.86 -14.98 13.69
CA LYS A 30 -0.59 -13.69 13.03
C LYS A 30 0.81 -13.16 13.28
N VAL A 31 1.30 -13.25 14.51
CA VAL A 31 2.67 -12.83 14.86
C VAL A 31 3.69 -13.74 14.16
N VAL A 32 3.46 -15.05 14.13
CA VAL A 32 4.35 -16.01 13.45
C VAL A 32 4.40 -15.73 11.96
N GLU A 33 3.27 -15.42 11.32
CA GLU A 33 3.19 -15.00 9.90
C GLU A 33 4.08 -13.77 9.65
N GLN A 34 4.02 -12.75 10.51
CA GLN A 34 4.84 -11.54 10.37
C GLN A 34 6.33 -11.82 10.63
N ILE A 35 6.67 -12.66 11.59
CA ILE A 35 8.06 -13.08 11.83
C ILE A 35 8.63 -13.72 10.58
N GLN A 36 7.90 -14.61 9.92
CA GLN A 36 8.34 -15.27 8.68
C GLN A 36 8.57 -14.28 7.53
N CYS A 37 7.74 -13.24 7.43
CA CYS A 37 7.92 -12.18 6.43
C CYS A 37 9.14 -11.30 6.71
N VAL A 38 9.35 -10.92 7.96
CA VAL A 38 10.39 -9.96 8.37
C VAL A 38 11.77 -10.65 8.50
N TRP A 39 11.80 -11.89 8.95
CA TRP A 39 13.02 -12.66 9.19
C TRP A 39 14.00 -12.66 8.00
N PHE A 40 13.50 -12.86 6.79
CA PHE A 40 14.35 -12.93 5.60
C PHE A 40 15.06 -11.59 5.33
N VAL A 41 14.32 -10.49 5.47
CA VAL A 41 14.86 -9.14 5.31
C VAL A 41 15.87 -8.82 6.39
N LEU A 42 15.58 -9.19 7.64
CA LEU A 42 16.50 -9.00 8.76
C LEU A 42 17.80 -9.78 8.59
N ALA A 43 17.72 -11.04 8.20
CA ALA A 43 18.90 -11.86 7.95
C ALA A 43 19.76 -11.25 6.86
N TYR A 44 19.15 -10.80 5.75
CA TYR A 44 19.85 -10.10 4.68
C TYR A 44 20.53 -8.82 5.18
N MET A 45 19.81 -7.97 5.92
CA MET A 45 20.36 -6.72 6.43
C MET A 45 21.52 -6.93 7.38
N ILE A 46 21.45 -7.93 8.27
CA ILE A 46 22.52 -8.29 9.19
C ILE A 46 23.75 -8.78 8.41
N LEU A 47 23.56 -9.69 7.43
CA LEU A 47 24.65 -10.18 6.60
C LEU A 47 25.30 -9.04 5.80
N PHE A 48 24.51 -8.17 5.22
CA PHE A 48 24.99 -7.01 4.48
C PHE A 48 25.84 -6.09 5.36
N GLN A 49 25.34 -5.77 6.58
CA GLN A 49 26.06 -4.92 7.52
C GLN A 49 27.38 -5.53 7.97
N LEU A 50 27.41 -6.83 8.29
CA LEU A 50 28.60 -7.49 8.80
C LEU A 50 29.62 -7.82 7.70
N LEU A 51 29.15 -8.34 6.53
CA LEU A 51 30.05 -8.85 5.49
C LEU A 51 30.46 -7.79 4.47
N ILE A 52 29.57 -6.85 4.13
CA ILE A 52 29.84 -5.85 3.10
C ILE A 52 30.31 -4.54 3.72
N LEU A 53 29.61 -4.06 4.74
CA LEU A 53 29.98 -2.80 5.40
C LEU A 53 31.07 -2.98 6.48
N GLY A 54 31.29 -4.20 6.98
CA GLY A 54 32.25 -4.47 8.04
C GLY A 54 31.93 -3.76 9.37
N LEU A 55 30.67 -3.34 9.58
CA LEU A 55 30.26 -2.57 10.74
C LEU A 55 29.75 -3.50 11.84
N PRO A 56 30.21 -3.32 13.10
CA PRO A 56 29.71 -4.08 14.23
C PRO A 56 28.24 -3.72 14.52
N ILE A 57 27.46 -4.67 15.00
CA ILE A 57 26.09 -4.42 15.46
C ILE A 57 26.16 -3.76 16.84
N VAL A 58 26.13 -2.44 16.84
CA VAL A 58 26.06 -1.64 18.05
C VAL A 58 24.59 -1.56 18.49
N TYR A 59 24.35 -1.64 19.81
CA TYR A 59 22.98 -1.60 20.38
C TYR A 59 22.06 -2.74 19.93
N ALA A 60 22.59 -3.94 19.74
CA ALA A 60 21.82 -5.11 19.29
C ALA A 60 20.52 -5.38 20.11
N THR A 61 20.53 -5.16 21.41
CA THR A 61 19.35 -5.29 22.29
C THR A 61 18.28 -4.25 21.96
N MET A 62 18.67 -3.00 21.74
CA MET A 62 17.77 -1.90 21.39
C MET A 62 17.12 -2.14 20.01
N ILE A 63 17.90 -2.60 19.05
CA ILE A 63 17.43 -3.00 17.73
C ILE A 63 16.46 -4.18 17.84
N GLY A 64 16.79 -5.20 18.64
CA GLY A 64 15.95 -6.36 18.85
C GLY A 64 14.59 -6.01 19.47
N VAL A 65 14.55 -5.13 20.46
CA VAL A 65 13.31 -4.61 21.04
C VAL A 65 12.51 -3.82 20.01
N GLY A 66 13.14 -2.94 19.26
CA GLY A 66 12.51 -2.16 18.19
C GLY A 66 11.85 -3.05 17.14
N ILE A 67 12.56 -4.08 16.65
CA ILE A 67 12.05 -5.07 15.69
C ILE A 67 10.85 -5.83 16.28
N SER A 68 10.90 -6.24 17.54
CA SER A 68 9.80 -6.94 18.19
C SER A 68 8.53 -6.09 18.25
N ILE A 69 8.67 -4.80 18.55
CA ILE A 69 7.55 -3.85 18.57
C ILE A 69 6.99 -3.68 17.14
N VAL A 70 7.85 -3.56 16.13
CA VAL A 70 7.44 -3.44 14.72
C VAL A 70 6.66 -4.68 14.27
N ILE A 71 7.12 -5.88 14.58
CA ILE A 71 6.43 -7.14 14.23
C ILE A 71 5.02 -7.17 14.82
N VAL A 72 4.89 -6.85 16.10
CA VAL A 72 3.58 -6.81 16.78
C VAL A 72 2.69 -5.73 16.16
N GLY A 73 3.22 -4.53 15.95
CA GLY A 73 2.49 -3.43 15.31
C GLY A 73 2.02 -3.79 13.90
N LEU A 74 2.88 -4.42 13.11
CA LEU A 74 2.56 -4.87 11.75
C LEU A 74 1.48 -5.95 11.73
N ALA A 75 1.50 -6.88 12.69
CA ALA A 75 0.48 -7.90 12.82
C ALA A 75 -0.92 -7.30 13.05
N PHE A 76 -1.04 -6.35 13.99
CA PHE A 76 -2.30 -5.64 14.24
C PHE A 76 -2.71 -4.78 13.07
N PHE A 77 -1.78 -4.09 12.45
CA PHE A 77 -2.03 -3.24 11.29
C PHE A 77 -2.56 -4.03 10.10
N MET A 78 -1.91 -5.14 9.73
CA MET A 78 -2.34 -5.99 8.63
C MET A 78 -3.71 -6.62 8.87
N GLU A 79 -4.00 -7.02 10.10
CA GLU A 79 -5.32 -7.56 10.44
C GLU A 79 -6.40 -6.47 10.39
N GLY A 80 -6.11 -5.26 10.85
CA GLY A 80 -6.99 -4.08 10.71
C GLY A 80 -7.33 -3.77 9.25
N LEU A 81 -6.34 -3.81 8.36
CA LEU A 81 -6.54 -3.64 6.91
C LEU A 81 -7.44 -4.73 6.32
N ARG A 82 -7.17 -5.99 6.70
CA ARG A 82 -7.91 -7.15 6.20
C ARG A 82 -9.38 -7.12 6.61
N LEU A 83 -9.67 -6.75 7.85
CA LEU A 83 -11.02 -6.72 8.40
C LEU A 83 -11.79 -5.44 8.04
N GLY A 84 -11.09 -4.32 7.88
CA GLY A 84 -11.70 -3.01 7.62
C GLY A 84 -11.63 -2.57 6.18
N LEU A 85 -10.44 -2.30 5.67
CA LEU A 85 -10.26 -1.64 4.38
C LEU A 85 -10.50 -2.55 3.16
N MET A 86 -10.10 -3.83 3.24
CA MET A 86 -10.30 -4.73 2.08
C MET A 86 -11.78 -4.97 1.77
N PRO A 87 -12.67 -5.32 2.74
CA PRO A 87 -14.09 -5.44 2.47
C PRO A 87 -14.72 -4.14 1.97
N LEU A 88 -14.30 -3.01 2.52
CA LEU A 88 -14.76 -1.69 2.07
C LEU A 88 -14.39 -1.44 0.60
N GLY A 89 -13.15 -1.73 0.21
CA GLY A 89 -12.68 -1.64 -1.17
C GLY A 89 -13.49 -2.51 -2.13
N GLU A 90 -13.80 -3.77 -1.76
CA GLU A 90 -14.63 -4.67 -2.56
C GLU A 90 -16.07 -4.16 -2.71
N VAL A 91 -16.69 -3.70 -1.63
CA VAL A 91 -18.07 -3.16 -1.66
C VAL A 91 -18.12 -1.90 -2.52
N LEU A 92 -17.18 -0.99 -2.35
CA LEU A 92 -17.11 0.23 -3.15
C LEU A 92 -16.83 -0.09 -4.63
N GLY A 93 -15.85 -0.95 -4.91
CA GLY A 93 -15.54 -1.41 -6.26
C GLY A 93 -16.73 -2.06 -6.96
N SER A 94 -17.58 -2.79 -6.22
CA SER A 94 -18.76 -3.43 -6.75
C SER A 94 -20.02 -2.54 -6.81
N THR A 95 -20.08 -1.45 -6.08
CA THR A 95 -21.27 -0.60 -5.99
C THR A 95 -21.17 0.64 -6.89
N LEU A 96 -20.00 1.28 -6.93
CA LEU A 96 -19.79 2.52 -7.66
C LEU A 96 -20.08 2.41 -9.17
N PRO A 97 -19.64 1.35 -9.88
CA PRO A 97 -19.93 1.24 -11.31
C PRO A 97 -21.40 0.96 -11.65
N ARG A 98 -22.23 0.61 -10.67
CA ARG A 98 -23.66 0.30 -10.91
C ARG A 98 -24.60 1.48 -10.73
N LYS A 99 -24.22 2.47 -9.90
CA LYS A 99 -25.09 3.58 -9.55
C LYS A 99 -24.74 4.84 -10.34
N LYS A 100 -25.72 5.41 -11.03
CA LYS A 100 -25.61 6.79 -11.50
C LYS A 100 -25.74 7.70 -10.28
N VAL A 101 -24.66 8.36 -9.91
CA VAL A 101 -24.65 9.33 -8.79
C VAL A 101 -24.57 10.73 -9.40
N PHE A 102 -25.51 11.61 -9.05
CA PHE A 102 -25.61 12.98 -9.58
C PHE A 102 -25.69 13.09 -11.11
N GLY A 103 -26.25 12.08 -11.82
CA GLY A 103 -26.36 12.12 -13.28
C GLY A 103 -25.03 11.83 -14.03
N ILE A 104 -23.93 11.61 -13.34
CA ILE A 104 -22.61 11.29 -13.91
C ILE A 104 -22.62 9.80 -14.31
N PRO A 105 -22.07 9.45 -15.51
CA PRO A 105 -21.89 8.07 -15.92
C PRO A 105 -21.06 7.27 -14.90
N CYS A 106 -21.33 5.98 -14.77
CA CYS A 106 -20.71 5.13 -13.75
C CYS A 106 -19.17 5.07 -13.84
N LEU A 107 -18.61 5.08 -15.05
CA LEU A 107 -17.17 4.95 -15.25
C LEU A 107 -16.36 6.16 -14.71
N PRO A 108 -16.65 7.42 -15.09
CA PRO A 108 -15.89 8.55 -14.57
C PRO A 108 -16.00 8.70 -13.05
N MET A 109 -17.13 8.31 -12.45
CA MET A 109 -17.29 8.30 -11.00
C MET A 109 -16.37 7.28 -10.33
N SER A 110 -16.26 6.07 -10.89
CA SER A 110 -15.34 5.04 -10.38
C SER A 110 -13.88 5.45 -10.53
N LEU A 111 -13.54 6.13 -11.63
CA LEU A 111 -12.19 6.64 -11.87
C LEU A 111 -11.82 7.77 -10.89
N ALA A 112 -12.73 8.72 -10.68
CA ALA A 112 -12.54 9.81 -9.72
C ALA A 112 -12.40 9.26 -8.29
N PHE A 113 -13.24 8.29 -7.92
CA PHE A 113 -13.13 7.62 -6.64
C PHE A 113 -11.79 6.89 -6.48
N GLY A 114 -11.37 6.13 -7.48
CA GLY A 114 -10.07 5.45 -7.48
C GLY A 114 -8.89 6.44 -7.31
N PHE A 115 -8.96 7.58 -8.00
CA PHE A 115 -7.97 8.65 -7.86
C PHE A 115 -7.91 9.19 -6.43
N VAL A 116 -9.05 9.60 -5.88
CA VAL A 116 -9.16 10.13 -4.51
C VAL A 116 -8.68 9.10 -3.49
N LEU A 117 -9.09 7.85 -3.65
CA LEU A 117 -8.67 6.75 -2.77
C LEU A 117 -7.16 6.54 -2.80
N GLY A 118 -6.54 6.58 -3.99
CA GLY A 118 -5.08 6.46 -4.14
C GLY A 118 -4.33 7.60 -3.45
N VAL A 119 -4.81 8.83 -3.59
CA VAL A 119 -4.25 9.99 -2.89
C VAL A 119 -4.32 9.79 -1.38
N PHE A 120 -5.50 9.47 -0.83
CA PHE A 120 -5.67 9.29 0.62
C PHE A 120 -4.89 8.07 1.16
N ALA A 121 -4.81 6.97 0.41
CA ALA A 121 -4.03 5.81 0.78
C ALA A 121 -2.54 6.16 0.95
N THR A 122 -2.01 7.05 0.10
CA THR A 122 -0.62 7.52 0.22
C THR A 122 -0.38 8.28 1.53
N PHE A 123 -1.31 9.13 1.95
CA PHE A 123 -1.19 9.83 3.24
C PHE A 123 -1.27 8.88 4.44
N ALA A 124 -1.96 7.77 4.30
CA ALA A 124 -2.07 6.74 5.34
C ALA A 124 -0.89 5.74 5.34
N GLU A 125 0.02 5.81 4.35
CA GLU A 125 1.13 4.87 4.19
C GLU A 125 2.23 5.15 5.23
N PRO A 126 2.51 4.23 6.18
CA PRO A 126 3.51 4.45 7.22
C PRO A 126 4.92 4.64 6.69
N ALA A 127 5.24 4.05 5.55
CA ALA A 127 6.56 4.08 4.96
C ALA A 127 6.94 5.49 4.45
N ILE A 128 5.98 6.32 4.08
CA ILE A 128 6.20 7.74 3.75
C ILE A 128 6.72 8.51 4.98
N ALA A 129 6.17 8.27 6.15
CA ALA A 129 6.64 8.90 7.38
C ALA A 129 8.09 8.49 7.72
N VAL A 130 8.46 7.24 7.49
CA VAL A 130 9.84 6.76 7.67
C VAL A 130 10.78 7.44 6.69
N LEU A 131 10.38 7.63 5.43
CA LEU A 131 11.17 8.34 4.43
C LEU A 131 11.41 9.80 4.84
N GLN A 132 10.40 10.49 5.36
CA GLN A 132 10.54 11.85 5.89
C GLN A 132 11.49 11.91 7.08
N GLN A 133 11.43 10.94 7.99
CA GLN A 133 12.37 10.87 9.12
C GLN A 133 13.81 10.63 8.67
N ALA A 134 14.03 9.81 7.64
CA ALA A 134 15.35 9.59 7.06
C ALA A 134 15.93 10.89 6.48
N GLY A 135 15.10 11.82 6.05
CA GLY A 135 15.48 13.14 5.57
C GLY A 135 16.25 13.99 6.61
N ALA A 136 16.01 13.77 7.90
CA ALA A 136 16.72 14.46 8.97
C ALA A 136 18.24 14.13 8.99
N ALA A 137 18.64 12.99 8.43
CA ALA A 137 20.04 12.58 8.32
C ALA A 137 20.75 13.15 7.08
N VAL A 138 20.03 13.77 6.14
CA VAL A 138 20.59 14.33 4.92
C VAL A 138 21.35 15.60 5.22
N ARG A 139 22.57 15.67 4.74
CA ARG A 139 23.45 16.84 4.92
C ARG A 139 23.17 17.89 3.84
N PRO A 140 22.80 19.13 4.24
CA PRO A 140 22.41 20.18 3.28
C PRO A 140 23.59 20.66 2.41
N ASP A 141 24.83 20.51 2.89
CA ASP A 141 26.07 20.86 2.17
C ASP A 141 26.37 19.86 1.03
N GLN A 142 25.95 18.60 1.15
CA GLN A 142 26.23 17.55 0.17
C GLN A 142 25.10 17.35 -0.83
N ALA A 143 23.86 17.50 -0.40
CA ALA A 143 22.68 17.29 -1.23
C ALA A 143 21.57 18.33 -0.90
N PRO A 144 21.74 19.60 -1.29
CA PRO A 144 20.84 20.68 -0.89
C PRO A 144 19.42 20.50 -1.37
N LEU A 145 19.22 20.01 -2.59
CA LEU A 145 17.89 19.78 -3.15
C LEU A 145 17.19 18.61 -2.45
N LEU A 146 17.89 17.52 -2.19
CA LEU A 146 17.36 16.37 -1.46
C LEU A 146 16.96 16.76 -0.03
N TYR A 147 17.81 17.53 0.66
CA TYR A 147 17.49 18.06 1.98
C TYR A 147 16.22 18.92 1.95
N THR A 148 16.11 19.81 0.97
CA THR A 148 14.94 20.71 0.84
C THR A 148 13.65 19.95 0.60
N LEU A 149 13.69 18.90 -0.23
CA LEU A 149 12.51 18.08 -0.51
C LEU A 149 12.06 17.24 0.70
N LEU A 150 13.00 16.70 1.47
CA LEU A 150 12.68 15.82 2.60
C LEU A 150 12.39 16.59 3.91
N ASN A 151 12.80 17.85 4.04
CA ASN A 151 12.58 18.64 5.25
C ASN A 151 11.52 19.73 5.03
N PRO A 152 11.83 20.96 4.51
CA PRO A 152 10.82 22.02 4.44
C PRO A 152 9.67 21.71 3.45
N TYR A 153 9.94 20.96 2.37
CA TYR A 153 8.93 20.62 1.36
C TYR A 153 8.42 19.18 1.44
N SER A 154 8.64 18.49 2.56
CA SER A 154 8.22 17.09 2.74
C SER A 154 6.72 16.89 2.56
N GLN A 155 5.89 17.82 3.01
CA GLN A 155 4.43 17.79 2.80
C GLN A 155 4.07 17.87 1.30
N SER A 156 4.74 18.76 0.56
CA SER A 156 4.54 18.89 -0.88
C SER A 156 4.96 17.63 -1.62
N LEU A 157 6.07 17.00 -1.21
CA LEU A 157 6.51 15.73 -1.74
C LEU A 157 5.42 14.65 -1.60
N VAL A 158 4.83 14.52 -0.42
CA VAL A 158 3.74 13.54 -0.18
C VAL A 158 2.51 13.83 -1.07
N VAL A 159 2.15 15.10 -1.26
CA VAL A 159 1.05 15.48 -2.15
C VAL A 159 1.34 15.04 -3.60
N TYR A 160 2.54 15.32 -4.13
CA TYR A 160 2.91 14.92 -5.49
C TYR A 160 2.97 13.40 -5.65
N VAL A 161 3.52 12.70 -4.68
CA VAL A 161 3.50 11.21 -4.66
C VAL A 161 2.07 10.70 -4.64
N GLY A 162 1.20 11.28 -3.79
CA GLY A 162 -0.21 10.94 -3.70
C GLY A 162 -0.96 11.15 -5.02
N ILE A 163 -0.71 12.24 -5.72
CA ILE A 163 -1.28 12.49 -7.06
C ILE A 163 -0.82 11.41 -8.04
N GLY A 164 0.46 11.06 -8.04
CA GLY A 164 1.00 9.98 -8.87
C GLY A 164 0.34 8.63 -8.61
N VAL A 165 0.18 8.27 -7.33
CA VAL A 165 -0.53 7.05 -6.91
C VAL A 165 -2.01 7.11 -7.30
N GLY A 166 -2.67 8.26 -7.11
CA GLY A 166 -4.05 8.46 -7.54
C GLY A 166 -4.24 8.21 -9.03
N ILE A 167 -3.34 8.72 -9.88
CA ILE A 167 -3.35 8.46 -11.33
C ILE A 167 -3.12 6.97 -11.61
N ALA A 168 -2.18 6.33 -10.93
CA ALA A 168 -1.90 4.90 -11.10
C ALA A 168 -3.12 4.03 -10.74
N VAL A 169 -3.79 4.33 -9.63
CA VAL A 169 -5.03 3.63 -9.20
C VAL A 169 -6.15 3.85 -10.21
N MET A 170 -6.34 5.09 -10.67
CA MET A 170 -7.32 5.42 -11.70
C MET A 170 -7.09 4.62 -12.99
N LEU A 171 -5.86 4.54 -13.46
CA LEU A 171 -5.48 3.73 -14.63
C LEU A 171 -5.68 2.24 -14.38
N GLY A 172 -5.41 1.76 -13.16
CA GLY A 172 -5.68 0.39 -12.74
C GLY A 172 -7.17 0.05 -12.80
N VAL A 173 -8.03 0.91 -12.27
CA VAL A 173 -9.49 0.75 -12.35
C VAL A 173 -9.98 0.77 -13.79
N LEU A 174 -9.48 1.69 -14.62
CA LEU A 174 -9.81 1.76 -16.05
C LEU A 174 -9.41 0.47 -16.79
N ARG A 175 -8.22 -0.05 -16.49
CA ARG A 175 -7.73 -1.29 -17.04
C ARG A 175 -8.65 -2.47 -16.67
N PHE A 176 -9.04 -2.59 -15.40
CA PHE A 176 -9.97 -3.63 -14.94
C PHE A 176 -11.33 -3.52 -15.64
N TYR A 177 -11.87 -2.31 -15.75
CA TYR A 177 -13.15 -2.07 -16.40
C TYR A 177 -13.12 -2.46 -17.89
N LYS A 178 -12.02 -2.14 -18.61
CA LYS A 178 -11.87 -2.45 -20.04
C LYS A 178 -11.23 -3.82 -20.31
N SER A 179 -10.92 -4.60 -19.28
CA SER A 179 -10.24 -5.90 -19.40
C SER A 179 -8.94 -5.87 -20.20
N TRP A 180 -8.19 -4.76 -20.15
CA TRP A 180 -6.93 -4.59 -20.87
C TRP A 180 -5.82 -5.43 -20.22
N SER A 181 -4.90 -5.96 -21.06
CA SER A 181 -3.74 -6.68 -20.55
C SER A 181 -2.77 -5.75 -19.81
N LEU A 182 -2.10 -6.27 -18.77
CA LEU A 182 -1.16 -5.49 -17.95
C LEU A 182 0.16 -5.21 -18.70
N LYS A 183 0.58 -6.12 -19.58
CA LYS A 183 1.89 -6.07 -20.24
C LYS A 183 2.20 -4.74 -20.94
N PRO A 184 1.33 -4.19 -21.84
CA PRO A 184 1.64 -2.93 -22.54
C PRO A 184 1.76 -1.75 -21.57
N PHE A 185 1.00 -1.73 -20.45
CA PHE A 185 1.12 -0.68 -19.43
C PHE A 185 2.48 -0.71 -18.73
N ILE A 186 2.96 -1.93 -18.38
CA ILE A 186 4.28 -2.09 -17.77
C ILE A 186 5.37 -1.63 -18.73
N TYR A 187 5.35 -2.10 -19.99
CA TYR A 187 6.38 -1.72 -20.97
C TYR A 187 6.38 -0.22 -21.26
N ALA A 188 5.21 0.38 -21.49
CA ALA A 188 5.11 1.81 -21.71
C ALA A 188 5.57 2.62 -20.48
N GLY A 189 5.15 2.22 -19.28
CA GLY A 189 5.54 2.88 -18.04
C GLY A 189 7.04 2.81 -17.79
N VAL A 190 7.63 1.61 -17.87
CA VAL A 190 9.07 1.41 -17.66
C VAL A 190 9.88 2.17 -18.69
N LEU A 191 9.50 2.12 -19.98
CA LEU A 191 10.20 2.84 -21.03
C LEU A 191 10.17 4.36 -20.81
N THR A 192 9.00 4.91 -20.48
CA THR A 192 8.83 6.35 -20.21
C THR A 192 9.64 6.78 -18.98
N LEU A 193 9.53 6.05 -17.87
CA LEU A 193 10.26 6.35 -16.65
C LEU A 193 11.78 6.22 -16.85
N SER A 194 12.23 5.20 -17.58
CA SER A 194 13.66 5.06 -17.90
C SER A 194 14.17 6.20 -18.77
N ALA A 195 13.40 6.63 -19.75
CA ALA A 195 13.77 7.78 -20.60
C ALA A 195 13.88 9.08 -19.79
N ILE A 196 12.91 9.34 -18.89
CA ILE A 196 12.92 10.49 -17.98
C ILE A 196 14.12 10.41 -17.04
N THR A 197 14.39 9.24 -16.46
CA THR A 197 15.54 9.03 -15.56
C THR A 197 16.86 9.31 -16.27
N LEU A 198 17.04 8.78 -17.49
CA LEU A 198 18.24 9.03 -18.30
C LEU A 198 18.39 10.52 -18.63
N TYR A 199 17.31 11.19 -19.01
CA TYR A 199 17.34 12.62 -19.29
C TYR A 199 17.85 13.43 -18.08
N PHE A 200 17.32 13.20 -16.88
CA PHE A 200 17.74 13.89 -15.67
C PHE A 200 19.11 13.44 -15.14
N GLN A 201 19.51 12.20 -15.41
CA GLN A 201 20.85 11.72 -15.04
C GLN A 201 21.96 12.44 -15.82
N PHE A 202 21.71 12.77 -17.09
CA PHE A 202 22.68 13.45 -17.95
C PHE A 202 22.49 14.97 -18.01
N GLU A 203 21.67 15.52 -17.12
CA GLU A 203 21.50 16.98 -17.05
C GLU A 203 22.80 17.67 -16.71
N PRO A 204 23.19 18.75 -17.47
CA PRO A 204 24.50 19.42 -17.29
C PRO A 204 24.71 20.06 -15.91
N SER A 205 23.61 20.44 -15.22
CA SER A 205 23.72 21.07 -13.89
C SER A 205 24.09 20.07 -12.77
N GLY A 206 23.86 18.78 -12.97
CA GLY A 206 24.09 17.72 -11.97
C GLY A 206 23.22 17.82 -10.69
N THR A 207 22.33 18.80 -10.61
CA THR A 207 21.55 19.09 -9.39
C THR A 207 20.44 18.09 -9.15
N LEU A 208 19.90 17.47 -10.21
CA LEU A 208 18.76 16.53 -10.13
C LEU A 208 19.21 15.08 -9.91
N SER A 209 20.43 14.72 -10.26
CA SER A 209 20.94 13.34 -10.10
C SER A 209 20.78 12.78 -8.67
N PRO A 210 21.08 13.51 -7.58
CA PRO A 210 20.87 13.00 -6.22
C PRO A 210 19.39 12.75 -5.85
N VAL A 211 18.46 13.41 -6.56
CA VAL A 211 17.01 13.30 -6.29
C VAL A 211 16.37 12.14 -7.04
N LEU A 212 17.03 11.60 -8.08
CA LEU A 212 16.50 10.46 -8.84
C LEU A 212 16.30 9.23 -7.96
N GLY A 213 17.22 8.94 -7.05
CA GLY A 213 17.06 7.86 -6.07
C GLY A 213 15.79 8.05 -5.23
N LEU A 214 15.60 9.26 -4.68
CA LEU A 214 14.39 9.58 -3.93
C LEU A 214 13.11 9.39 -4.76
N ALA A 215 13.11 9.77 -6.04
CA ALA A 215 11.94 9.61 -6.90
C ALA A 215 11.55 8.12 -7.09
N TRP A 216 12.55 7.26 -7.31
CA TRP A 216 12.35 5.81 -7.39
C TRP A 216 11.92 5.20 -6.05
N ASP A 217 12.53 5.64 -4.94
CA ASP A 217 12.18 5.21 -3.59
C ASP A 217 10.75 5.60 -3.21
N CYS A 218 10.31 6.80 -3.57
CA CYS A 218 8.91 7.22 -3.37
C CYS A 218 7.93 6.29 -4.10
N GLY A 219 8.26 5.87 -5.32
CA GLY A 219 7.46 4.89 -6.06
C GLY A 219 7.44 3.51 -5.41
N ALA A 220 8.60 3.02 -4.97
CA ALA A 220 8.73 1.73 -4.28
C ALA A 220 8.02 1.73 -2.92
N VAL A 221 8.18 2.77 -2.13
CA VAL A 221 7.61 2.93 -0.78
C VAL A 221 6.09 2.99 -0.79
N THR A 222 5.48 3.58 -1.82
CA THR A 222 4.02 3.64 -1.96
C THR A 222 3.38 2.29 -2.35
N THR A 223 4.17 1.31 -2.77
CA THR A 223 3.69 -0.09 -2.94
C THR A 223 3.71 -0.85 -1.61
N GLY A 224 3.13 -0.26 -0.57
CA GLY A 224 3.16 -0.74 0.79
C GLY A 224 1.93 -1.56 1.21
N PRO A 225 1.84 -1.87 2.50
CA PRO A 225 0.81 -2.74 3.05
C PRO A 225 -0.61 -2.12 3.02
N VAL A 226 -0.75 -0.81 2.83
CA VAL A 226 -2.05 -0.12 2.73
C VAL A 226 -2.52 -0.07 1.29
N THR A 227 -1.70 0.51 0.42
CA THR A 227 -2.09 0.87 -0.96
C THR A 227 -2.37 -0.37 -1.80
N VAL A 228 -1.51 -1.39 -1.73
CA VAL A 228 -1.65 -2.59 -2.58
C VAL A 228 -2.91 -3.40 -2.27
N PRO A 229 -3.22 -3.80 -1.03
CA PRO A 229 -4.44 -4.53 -0.72
C PRO A 229 -5.70 -3.75 -1.07
N LEU A 230 -5.70 -2.44 -0.84
CA LEU A 230 -6.84 -1.57 -1.12
C LEU A 230 -7.14 -1.47 -2.62
N VAL A 231 -6.11 -1.29 -3.45
CA VAL A 231 -6.23 -1.25 -4.92
C VAL A 231 -6.67 -2.59 -5.47
N LEU A 232 -6.13 -3.69 -4.94
CA LEU A 232 -6.56 -5.04 -5.34
C LEU A 232 -8.02 -5.30 -4.98
N ALA A 233 -8.45 -4.95 -3.76
CA ALA A 233 -9.84 -5.11 -3.32
C ALA A 233 -10.81 -4.31 -4.20
N LEU A 234 -10.46 -3.04 -4.52
CA LEU A 234 -11.22 -2.20 -5.45
C LEU A 234 -11.29 -2.84 -6.85
N GLY A 235 -10.15 -3.32 -7.36
CA GLY A 235 -10.06 -3.98 -8.66
C GLY A 235 -10.92 -5.25 -8.75
N ILE A 236 -10.88 -6.10 -7.71
CA ILE A 236 -11.72 -7.31 -7.62
C ILE A 236 -13.21 -6.92 -7.62
N GLY A 237 -13.58 -5.88 -6.87
CA GLY A 237 -14.94 -5.36 -6.85
C GLY A 237 -15.43 -4.95 -8.25
N VAL A 238 -14.62 -4.19 -8.99
CA VAL A 238 -14.91 -3.77 -10.37
C VAL A 238 -15.00 -4.97 -11.32
N CYS A 239 -14.08 -5.93 -11.23
CA CYS A 239 -14.10 -7.13 -12.08
C CYS A 239 -15.38 -7.97 -11.89
N ARG A 240 -15.86 -8.11 -10.67
CA ARG A 240 -17.11 -8.84 -10.39
C ARG A 240 -18.32 -8.26 -11.14
N ILE A 241 -18.35 -6.94 -11.36
CA ILE A 241 -19.45 -6.32 -12.11
C ILE A 241 -19.32 -6.58 -13.60
N VAL A 242 -18.12 -6.41 -14.14
CA VAL A 242 -17.89 -6.63 -15.57
C VAL A 242 -18.22 -8.06 -15.96
N SER A 243 -17.87 -9.04 -15.11
CA SER A 243 -18.19 -10.46 -15.36
C SER A 243 -19.69 -10.78 -15.24
N THR A 244 -20.41 -10.15 -14.30
CA THR A 244 -21.87 -10.37 -14.14
C THR A 244 -22.71 -9.60 -15.19
N GLY A 245 -22.24 -8.46 -15.67
CA GLY A 245 -22.90 -7.67 -16.73
C GLY A 245 -22.82 -8.32 -18.10
N GLY A 246 -21.79 -9.13 -18.38
CA GLY A 246 -21.65 -9.88 -19.64
C GLY A 246 -22.59 -11.09 -19.77
N SER A 247 -23.13 -11.60 -18.66
CA SER A 247 -24.02 -12.77 -18.64
C SER A 247 -25.50 -12.45 -18.84
N SER A 248 -25.89 -11.17 -18.87
CA SER A 248 -27.28 -10.76 -19.02
C SER A 248 -27.67 -10.37 -20.46
N ASN A 249 -26.78 -10.50 -21.44
CA ASN A 249 -27.01 -10.16 -22.87
C ASN A 249 -26.83 -11.35 -23.83
N THR A 250 -27.01 -12.58 -23.35
CA THR A 250 -27.14 -13.77 -24.22
C THR A 250 -28.47 -14.44 -24.04
#